data_4e4a7cd95e76b53ba630be8359d25c8a
#
_entry.id   4e4a7cd95e76b53ba630be8359d25c8a
#
_cell.length_a   1.000
_cell.length_b   1.000
_cell.length_c   1.000
_cell.angle_alpha   90.00
_cell.angle_beta   90.00
_cell.angle_gamma   90.00
#
_symmetry.space_group_name_H-M   'P 1'
#
loop_
_entity.id
_entity.type
_entity.pdbx_description
1 polymer ?
#
loop_
_entity_poly.entity_id
_entity_poly.type
_entity_poly.pdbx_seq_one_letter_code
_entity_poly.pdbx_strand_id
1 'polypeptide(L)'
;MLDNQKFILSSIRDILTEVISITKLNCNGIESYPLQEYILQSTFLKMTGYSEQKLKCICWDLASVDLELRYKIYQNWSFGECSAIGDKNKIFNIIIKKIQEYEKSFSKDEINQYLIDNVSLENCYSFVKNNFEGSSLKYYEERNFRIFFNDYEFFSNDVRLCINDSNIFNKDMSNGLSFIYEKLYRHRNRCAHNLLSYQQNLPKLNILLKKNDRDNYFYYFTVLIVLDEIFVILYKKLTDLLINSNW
;
A
#
# COMPACT_ATOMS: atom_id res chain seq x y z
N MET A 1 -9.37 -16.38 19.40
CA MET A 1 -9.72 -15.44 18.31
C MET A 1 -8.64 -14.39 18.29
N LEU A 2 -8.13 -14.03 17.14
CA LEU A 2 -7.07 -13.03 17.02
C LEU A 2 -7.68 -11.64 17.28
N ASP A 3 -7.12 -10.89 18.21
CA ASP A 3 -7.72 -9.64 18.74
C ASP A 3 -7.84 -8.53 17.68
N ASN A 4 -6.95 -8.52 16.70
CA ASN A 4 -6.87 -7.47 15.68
C ASN A 4 -7.58 -7.82 14.35
N GLN A 5 -8.18 -9.00 14.24
CA GLN A 5 -8.75 -9.52 12.99
C GLN A 5 -9.71 -8.54 12.32
N LYS A 6 -10.63 -7.93 13.08
CA LYS A 6 -11.60 -6.97 12.54
C LYS A 6 -10.93 -5.77 11.88
N PHE A 7 -9.87 -5.25 12.50
CA PHE A 7 -9.12 -4.12 11.95
C PHE A 7 -8.29 -4.54 10.72
N ILE A 8 -7.62 -5.70 10.78
CA ILE A 8 -6.79 -6.20 9.68
C ILE A 8 -7.65 -6.44 8.43
N LEU A 9 -8.86 -6.98 8.58
CA LEU A 9 -9.76 -7.27 7.47
C LEU A 9 -10.55 -6.05 6.96
N SER A 10 -10.51 -4.90 7.64
CA SER A 10 -11.17 -3.68 7.14
C SER A 10 -10.43 -3.11 5.93
N SER A 11 -11.14 -2.45 5.02
CA SER A 11 -10.57 -1.97 3.76
C SER A 11 -9.96 -0.58 3.90
N ILE A 12 -8.75 -0.38 3.38
CA ILE A 12 -8.15 0.96 3.26
C ILE A 12 -8.91 1.84 2.25
N ARG A 13 -9.70 1.24 1.36
CA ARG A 13 -10.52 1.95 0.37
C ARG A 13 -11.55 2.87 1.03
N ASP A 14 -12.04 2.50 2.21
CA ASP A 14 -13.06 3.26 2.94
C ASP A 14 -12.56 4.67 3.27
N ILE A 15 -11.28 4.81 3.64
CA ILE A 15 -10.66 6.10 3.92
C ILE A 15 -10.73 7.03 2.70
N LEU A 16 -10.41 6.49 1.52
CA LEU A 16 -10.43 7.28 0.29
C LEU A 16 -11.87 7.63 -0.11
N THR A 17 -12.80 6.70 0.02
CA THR A 17 -14.21 6.91 -0.30
C THR A 17 -14.83 8.02 0.58
N GLU A 18 -14.58 8.00 1.89
CA GLU A 18 -15.05 9.02 2.82
C GLU A 18 -14.56 10.41 2.43
N VAL A 19 -13.26 10.56 2.19
CA VAL A 19 -12.66 11.86 1.83
C VAL A 19 -13.19 12.36 0.49
N ILE A 20 -13.27 11.49 -0.51
CA ILE A 20 -13.77 11.87 -1.84
C ILE A 20 -15.23 12.29 -1.78
N SER A 21 -16.05 11.63 -0.96
CA SER A 21 -17.47 12.00 -0.80
C SER A 21 -17.65 13.45 -0.34
N ILE A 22 -16.79 13.92 0.54
CA ILE A 22 -16.79 15.30 1.05
C ILE A 22 -16.36 16.28 -0.07
N THR A 23 -15.39 15.91 -0.89
CA THR A 23 -14.85 16.80 -1.93
C THR A 23 -15.73 16.92 -3.17
N LYS A 24 -16.76 16.08 -3.30
CA LYS A 24 -17.78 16.24 -4.35
C LYS A 24 -18.65 17.47 -4.15
N LEU A 25 -18.75 17.95 -2.92
CA LEU A 25 -19.77 18.90 -2.53
C LEU A 25 -19.44 20.35 -2.82
N ASN A 26 -18.18 20.80 -2.88
CA ASN A 26 -17.86 22.23 -3.14
C ASN A 26 -16.38 22.56 -3.15
N CYS A 27 -15.72 22.75 -4.23
CA CYS A 27 -14.47 23.55 -4.24
C CYS A 27 -13.95 23.73 -5.68
N ASN A 28 -14.51 24.69 -6.43
CA ASN A 28 -14.20 24.83 -7.86
C ASN A 28 -13.36 26.09 -8.19
N GLY A 29 -12.77 26.76 -7.21
CA GLY A 29 -11.98 27.96 -7.42
C GLY A 29 -10.51 27.79 -7.03
N ILE A 30 -9.66 28.67 -7.55
CA ILE A 30 -8.22 28.75 -7.22
C ILE A 30 -8.00 28.95 -5.70
N GLU A 31 -8.93 29.60 -5.05
CA GLU A 31 -8.91 29.85 -3.61
C GLU A 31 -8.99 28.56 -2.78
N SER A 32 -9.52 27.49 -3.37
CA SER A 32 -9.63 26.18 -2.72
C SER A 32 -8.35 25.33 -2.80
N TYR A 33 -7.36 25.71 -3.60
CA TYR A 33 -6.14 24.90 -3.83
C TYR A 33 -5.39 24.54 -2.55
N PRO A 34 -5.16 25.45 -1.60
CA PRO A 34 -4.48 25.08 -0.34
C PRO A 34 -5.26 24.04 0.47
N LEU A 35 -6.59 24.11 0.45
CA LEU A 35 -7.44 23.11 1.10
C LEU A 35 -7.37 21.76 0.40
N GLN A 36 -7.38 21.75 -0.93
CA GLN A 36 -7.31 20.52 -1.72
C GLN A 36 -5.95 19.83 -1.55
N GLU A 37 -4.86 20.60 -1.52
CA GLU A 37 -3.53 20.11 -1.19
C GLU A 37 -3.50 19.48 0.20
N TYR A 38 -4.02 20.17 1.20
CA TYR A 38 -4.11 19.66 2.57
C TYR A 38 -4.93 18.38 2.65
N ILE A 39 -6.05 18.29 1.95
CA ILE A 39 -6.89 17.08 1.90
C ILE A 39 -6.12 15.91 1.31
N LEU A 40 -5.43 16.09 0.17
CA LEU A 40 -4.63 15.04 -0.46
C LEU A 40 -3.50 14.55 0.45
N GLN A 41 -2.74 15.48 1.04
CA GLN A 41 -1.64 15.15 1.95
C GLN A 41 -2.13 14.44 3.21
N SER A 42 -3.21 14.93 3.83
CA SER A 42 -3.77 14.34 5.05
C SER A 42 -4.32 12.94 4.78
N THR A 43 -5.02 12.75 3.65
CA THR A 43 -5.54 11.45 3.22
C THR A 43 -4.40 10.47 2.98
N PHE A 44 -3.37 10.91 2.30
CA PHE A 44 -2.18 10.12 2.02
C PHE A 44 -1.47 9.68 3.31
N LEU A 45 -1.27 10.59 4.26
CA LEU A 45 -0.68 10.27 5.56
C LEU A 45 -1.58 9.33 6.37
N LYS A 46 -2.90 9.54 6.36
CA LYS A 46 -3.87 8.65 7.01
C LYS A 46 -3.81 7.23 6.43
N MET A 47 -3.78 7.08 5.11
CA MET A 47 -3.71 5.78 4.45
C MET A 47 -2.37 5.08 4.70
N THR A 48 -1.25 5.80 4.64
CA THR A 48 0.06 5.21 4.96
C THR A 48 0.14 4.74 6.39
N GLY A 49 -0.31 5.57 7.35
CA GLY A 49 -0.36 5.20 8.77
C GLY A 49 -1.27 4.01 9.04
N TYR A 50 -2.43 3.94 8.37
CA TYR A 50 -3.35 2.82 8.45
C TYR A 50 -2.72 1.50 7.95
N SER A 51 -2.03 1.55 6.80
CA SER A 51 -1.29 0.40 6.26
C SER A 51 -0.19 -0.06 7.22
N GLU A 52 0.59 0.86 7.80
CA GLU A 52 1.63 0.55 8.77
C GLU A 52 1.06 -0.09 10.04
N GLN A 53 -0.02 0.48 10.59
CA GLN A 53 -0.68 -0.06 11.77
C GLN A 53 -1.27 -1.45 11.53
N LYS A 54 -1.87 -1.68 10.38
CA LYS A 54 -2.40 -3.00 10.00
C LYS A 54 -1.29 -4.06 9.99
N LEU A 55 -0.14 -3.75 9.43
CA LEU A 55 1.00 -4.66 9.41
C LEU A 55 1.56 -4.94 10.83
N LYS A 56 1.59 -3.93 11.69
CA LYS A 56 1.94 -4.12 13.10
C LYS A 56 0.95 -5.06 13.81
N CYS A 57 -0.35 -4.91 13.54
CA CYS A 57 -1.38 -5.80 14.06
C CYS A 57 -1.22 -7.25 13.56
N ILE A 58 -0.89 -7.45 12.27
CA ILE A 58 -0.59 -8.77 11.72
C ILE A 58 0.60 -9.39 12.45
N CYS A 59 1.71 -8.65 12.63
CA CYS A 59 2.86 -9.14 13.37
C CYS A 59 2.50 -9.51 14.82
N TRP A 60 1.67 -8.71 15.47
CA TRP A 60 1.23 -8.96 16.84
C TRP A 60 0.38 -10.22 16.94
N ASP A 61 -0.58 -10.40 16.04
CA ASP A 61 -1.42 -11.60 16.01
C ASP A 61 -0.58 -12.86 15.76
N LEU A 62 0.36 -12.82 14.80
CA LEU A 62 1.28 -13.92 14.53
C LEU A 62 2.15 -14.25 15.75
N ALA A 63 2.70 -13.24 16.42
CA ALA A 63 3.51 -13.42 17.62
C ALA A 63 2.70 -13.91 18.83
N SER A 64 1.38 -13.75 18.80
CA SER A 64 0.50 -14.25 19.86
C SER A 64 0.26 -15.74 19.79
N VAL A 65 0.29 -16.31 18.58
CA VAL A 65 0.10 -17.75 18.35
C VAL A 65 1.41 -18.52 18.21
N ASP A 66 2.54 -17.84 17.95
CA ASP A 66 3.85 -18.45 17.74
C ASP A 66 4.91 -17.84 18.68
N LEU A 67 5.30 -18.60 19.71
CA LEU A 67 6.29 -18.17 20.69
C LEU A 67 7.70 -18.03 20.11
N GLU A 68 8.07 -18.87 19.17
CA GLU A 68 9.38 -18.80 18.50
C GLU A 68 9.47 -17.54 17.62
N LEU A 69 8.41 -17.25 16.87
CA LEU A 69 8.30 -16.02 16.10
C LEU A 69 8.31 -14.79 17.00
N ARG A 70 7.57 -14.82 18.14
CA ARG A 70 7.60 -13.75 19.15
C ARG A 70 9.02 -13.46 19.61
N TYR A 71 9.79 -14.49 19.93
CA TYR A 71 11.17 -14.35 20.38
C TYR A 71 12.06 -13.75 19.29
N LYS A 72 11.92 -14.20 18.03
CA LYS A 72 12.65 -13.66 16.89
C LYS A 72 12.30 -12.18 16.63
N ILE A 73 11.03 -11.81 16.74
CA ILE A 73 10.58 -10.41 16.62
C ILE A 73 11.15 -9.56 17.76
N TYR A 74 11.15 -10.08 18.98
CA TYR A 74 11.69 -9.38 20.15
C TYR A 74 13.20 -9.10 20.02
N GLN A 75 13.96 -10.04 19.48
CA GLN A 75 15.41 -9.86 19.25
C GLN A 75 15.73 -8.91 18.09
N ASN A 76 14.85 -8.78 17.12
CA ASN A 76 15.04 -7.96 15.93
C ASN A 76 14.21 -6.66 16.02
N TRP A 77 14.72 -5.65 16.72
CA TRP A 77 14.12 -4.31 16.81
C TRP A 77 13.83 -3.64 15.42
N SER A 78 14.36 -4.20 14.34
CA SER A 78 14.15 -3.71 12.96
C SER A 78 12.73 -3.92 12.41
N PHE A 79 11.83 -4.56 13.14
CA PHE A 79 10.41 -4.70 12.78
C PHE A 79 9.54 -3.48 13.12
N GLY A 80 10.13 -2.44 13.75
CA GLY A 80 9.39 -1.41 14.45
C GLY A 80 8.37 -0.63 13.64
N GLU A 81 8.72 -0.13 12.47
CA GLU A 81 7.88 0.89 11.82
C GLU A 81 7.00 0.36 10.68
N CYS A 82 7.34 -0.75 10.05
CA CYS A 82 6.60 -1.34 8.91
C CYS A 82 6.37 -0.37 7.73
N SER A 83 7.14 0.71 7.64
CA SER A 83 6.93 1.78 6.67
C SER A 83 7.70 1.56 5.37
N ALA A 84 8.93 1.05 5.43
CA ALA A 84 9.74 0.76 4.25
C ALA A 84 9.28 -0.52 3.53
N ILE A 85 9.52 -0.59 2.21
CA ILE A 85 9.18 -1.79 1.43
C ILE A 85 9.94 -3.03 1.94
N GLY A 86 11.17 -2.87 2.44
CA GLY A 86 11.95 -3.95 3.03
C GLY A 86 11.29 -4.57 4.26
N ASP A 87 10.66 -3.77 5.11
CA ASP A 87 9.93 -4.28 6.28
C ASP A 87 8.65 -5.01 5.87
N LYS A 88 7.94 -4.47 4.86
CA LYS A 88 6.76 -5.13 4.27
C LYS A 88 7.13 -6.48 3.66
N ASN A 89 8.25 -6.57 2.95
CA ASN A 89 8.75 -7.83 2.41
C ASN A 89 9.08 -8.85 3.50
N LYS A 90 9.65 -8.42 4.64
CA LYS A 90 9.89 -9.31 5.78
C LYS A 90 8.59 -9.89 6.33
N ILE A 91 7.57 -9.05 6.55
CA ILE A 91 6.27 -9.49 7.07
C ILE A 91 5.58 -10.42 6.09
N PHE A 92 5.59 -10.07 4.80
CA PHE A 92 5.09 -10.91 3.73
C PHE A 92 5.70 -12.32 3.79
N ASN A 93 7.04 -12.41 3.87
CA ASN A 93 7.75 -13.69 3.94
C ASN A 93 7.43 -14.48 5.21
N ILE A 94 7.17 -13.81 6.34
CA ILE A 94 6.74 -14.48 7.56
C ILE A 94 5.38 -15.12 7.36
N ILE A 95 4.41 -14.39 6.79
CA ILE A 95 3.07 -14.91 6.51
C ILE A 95 3.15 -16.11 5.56
N ILE A 96 3.91 -16.00 4.47
CA ILE A 96 4.10 -17.09 3.50
C ILE A 96 4.69 -18.32 4.18
N LYS A 97 5.75 -18.18 4.97
CA LYS A 97 6.36 -19.30 5.70
C LYS A 97 5.35 -19.96 6.64
N LYS A 98 4.53 -19.17 7.32
CA LYS A 98 3.48 -19.71 8.18
C LYS A 98 2.41 -20.45 7.40
N ILE A 99 1.97 -19.97 6.26
CA ILE A 99 1.05 -20.71 5.38
C ILE A 99 1.67 -22.04 4.95
N GLN A 100 2.97 -22.05 4.55
CA GLN A 100 3.70 -23.24 4.13
C GLN A 100 3.89 -24.28 5.25
N GLU A 101 3.87 -23.90 6.51
CA GLU A 101 3.88 -24.86 7.63
C GLU A 101 2.60 -25.72 7.67
N TYR A 102 1.46 -25.17 7.24
CA TYR A 102 0.18 -25.87 7.19
C TYR A 102 -0.12 -26.47 5.81
N GLU A 103 0.30 -25.79 4.74
CA GLU A 103 0.07 -26.16 3.34
C GLU A 103 1.40 -26.25 2.60
N LYS A 104 2.04 -27.42 2.67
CA LYS A 104 3.38 -27.64 2.09
C LYS A 104 3.45 -27.48 0.57
N SER A 105 2.31 -27.62 -0.11
CA SER A 105 2.18 -27.42 -1.55
C SER A 105 2.28 -25.95 -1.96
N PHE A 106 2.09 -25.01 -1.03
CA PHE A 106 2.06 -23.57 -1.32
C PHE A 106 3.44 -23.06 -1.78
N SER A 107 3.82 -23.47 -3.00
CA SER A 107 5.08 -23.12 -3.67
C SER A 107 5.10 -21.65 -4.13
N LYS A 108 6.24 -21.18 -4.63
CA LYS A 108 6.36 -19.81 -5.17
C LYS A 108 5.41 -19.57 -6.33
N ASP A 109 5.24 -20.55 -7.22
CA ASP A 109 4.33 -20.41 -8.37
C ASP A 109 2.88 -20.38 -7.94
N GLU A 110 2.51 -21.19 -6.94
CA GLU A 110 1.17 -21.18 -6.35
C GLU A 110 0.88 -19.87 -5.61
N ILE A 111 1.86 -19.28 -4.93
CA ILE A 111 1.74 -17.96 -4.31
C ILE A 111 1.47 -16.89 -5.38
N ASN A 112 2.23 -16.90 -6.47
CA ASN A 112 2.04 -15.96 -7.56
C ASN A 112 0.65 -16.10 -8.17
N GLN A 113 0.23 -17.34 -8.46
CA GLN A 113 -1.10 -17.60 -9.01
C GLN A 113 -2.20 -17.17 -8.03
N TYR A 114 -2.05 -17.50 -6.75
CA TYR A 114 -3.00 -17.09 -5.72
C TYR A 114 -3.14 -15.57 -5.62
N LEU A 115 -2.04 -14.82 -5.72
CA LEU A 115 -2.09 -13.35 -5.71
C LEU A 115 -2.77 -12.81 -6.98
N ILE A 116 -2.44 -13.35 -8.16
CA ILE A 116 -3.06 -12.94 -9.43
C ILE A 116 -4.58 -13.20 -9.40
N ASP A 117 -5.01 -14.35 -8.90
CA ASP A 117 -6.42 -14.73 -8.85
C ASP A 117 -7.25 -13.90 -7.85
N ASN A 118 -6.62 -13.35 -6.80
CA ASN A 118 -7.32 -12.67 -5.71
C ASN A 118 -7.08 -11.16 -5.64
N VAL A 119 -6.02 -10.63 -6.25
CA VAL A 119 -5.71 -9.19 -6.29
C VAL A 119 -5.70 -8.71 -7.72
N SER A 120 -6.64 -7.84 -8.06
CA SER A 120 -6.70 -7.24 -9.39
C SER A 120 -6.12 -5.83 -9.37
N LEU A 121 -4.99 -5.64 -10.05
CA LEU A 121 -4.40 -4.31 -10.26
C LEU A 121 -5.36 -3.38 -10.99
N GLU A 122 -6.07 -3.91 -11.99
CA GLU A 122 -7.07 -3.18 -12.76
C GLU A 122 -8.22 -2.69 -11.88
N ASN A 123 -8.72 -3.52 -10.96
CA ASN A 123 -9.77 -3.12 -10.02
C ASN A 123 -9.29 -2.05 -9.05
N CYS A 124 -8.06 -2.13 -8.55
CA CYS A 124 -7.46 -1.11 -7.70
C CYS A 124 -7.32 0.22 -8.44
N TYR A 125 -6.81 0.18 -9.67
CA TYR A 125 -6.71 1.35 -10.54
C TYR A 125 -8.09 1.96 -10.83
N SER A 126 -9.05 1.16 -11.27
CA SER A 126 -10.39 1.60 -11.62
C SER A 126 -11.12 2.20 -10.41
N PHE A 127 -10.91 1.65 -9.22
CA PHE A 127 -11.44 2.21 -7.99
C PHE A 127 -10.93 3.64 -7.75
N VAL A 128 -9.61 3.87 -7.83
CA VAL A 128 -9.02 5.20 -7.65
C VAL A 128 -9.52 6.14 -8.74
N LYS A 129 -9.44 5.73 -10.02
CA LYS A 129 -9.89 6.50 -11.17
C LYS A 129 -11.34 6.98 -11.00
N ASN A 130 -12.26 6.06 -10.76
CA ASN A 130 -13.71 6.37 -10.68
C ASN A 130 -14.05 7.29 -9.49
N ASN A 131 -13.37 7.10 -8.34
CA ASN A 131 -13.58 7.96 -7.19
C ASN A 131 -13.11 9.39 -7.49
N PHE A 132 -11.92 9.57 -8.04
CA PHE A 132 -11.38 10.90 -8.30
C PHE A 132 -12.05 11.60 -9.49
N GLU A 133 -12.58 10.86 -10.46
CA GLU A 133 -13.23 11.42 -11.64
C GLU A 133 -14.40 12.36 -11.27
N GLY A 134 -15.16 12.03 -10.23
CA GLY A 134 -16.26 12.85 -9.70
C GLY A 134 -15.85 13.89 -8.64
N SER A 135 -14.56 14.09 -8.36
CA SER A 135 -14.04 14.90 -7.26
C SER A 135 -13.41 16.20 -7.76
N SER A 136 -13.47 17.28 -6.94
CA SER A 136 -12.74 18.52 -7.21
C SER A 136 -11.22 18.37 -7.15
N LEU A 137 -10.71 17.32 -6.47
CA LEU A 137 -9.29 17.04 -6.34
C LEU A 137 -8.62 16.72 -7.68
N LYS A 138 -9.37 16.18 -8.66
CA LYS A 138 -8.84 15.96 -10.01
C LYS A 138 -8.47 17.27 -10.72
N TYR A 139 -9.19 18.34 -10.47
CA TYR A 139 -8.90 19.65 -11.09
C TYR A 139 -7.66 20.30 -10.48
N TYR A 140 -7.47 20.13 -9.18
CA TYR A 140 -6.26 20.60 -8.50
C TYR A 140 -4.99 19.88 -9.06
N GLU A 141 -5.05 18.60 -9.25
CA GLU A 141 -3.98 17.75 -9.79
C GLU A 141 -4.27 17.32 -11.26
N GLU A 142 -4.91 18.15 -12.07
CA GLU A 142 -5.44 17.80 -13.40
C GLU A 142 -4.42 17.12 -14.30
N ARG A 143 -3.19 17.64 -14.37
CA ARG A 143 -2.12 17.06 -15.18
C ARG A 143 -1.79 15.64 -14.72
N ASN A 144 -1.59 15.44 -13.42
CA ASN A 144 -1.23 14.16 -12.84
C ASN A 144 -2.39 13.17 -12.96
N PHE A 145 -3.64 13.65 -12.78
CA PHE A 145 -4.82 12.81 -13.00
C PHE A 145 -4.95 12.37 -14.46
N ARG A 146 -4.70 13.24 -15.42
CA ARG A 146 -4.74 12.90 -16.84
C ARG A 146 -3.68 11.84 -17.22
N ILE A 147 -2.47 11.97 -16.68
CA ILE A 147 -1.42 10.97 -16.88
C ILE A 147 -1.87 9.62 -16.31
N PHE A 148 -2.35 9.60 -15.07
CA PHE A 148 -2.85 8.40 -14.42
C PHE A 148 -4.03 7.79 -15.19
N PHE A 149 -5.00 8.61 -15.60
CA PHE A 149 -6.20 8.18 -16.33
C PHE A 149 -5.88 7.46 -17.64
N ASN A 150 -4.80 7.84 -18.32
CA ASN A 150 -4.39 7.27 -19.61
C ASN A 150 -3.40 6.09 -19.46
N ASP A 151 -2.93 5.78 -18.24
CA ASP A 151 -1.93 4.72 -18.01
C ASP A 151 -2.57 3.38 -17.60
N TYR A 152 -3.71 3.05 -18.22
CA TYR A 152 -4.42 1.79 -17.99
C TYR A 152 -3.55 0.56 -18.23
N GLU A 153 -2.76 0.55 -19.32
CA GLU A 153 -1.86 -0.56 -19.67
C GLU A 153 -0.85 -0.90 -18.56
N PHE A 154 -0.49 0.09 -17.76
CA PHE A 154 0.38 -0.14 -16.62
C PHE A 154 -0.26 -1.05 -15.57
N PHE A 155 -1.57 -0.95 -15.38
CA PHE A 155 -2.31 -1.69 -14.34
C PHE A 155 -3.04 -2.93 -14.88
N SER A 156 -3.15 -3.10 -16.20
CA SER A 156 -3.77 -4.28 -16.83
C SER A 156 -2.86 -5.51 -16.88
N ASN A 157 -1.59 -5.37 -16.46
CA ASN A 157 -0.59 -6.44 -16.53
C ASN A 157 -0.29 -7.01 -15.15
N ASP A 158 -0.88 -8.16 -14.82
CA ASP A 158 -0.75 -8.85 -13.53
C ASP A 158 0.68 -9.39 -13.25
N VAL A 159 1.55 -9.46 -14.26
CA VAL A 159 2.97 -9.82 -14.07
C VAL A 159 3.68 -8.88 -13.08
N ARG A 160 3.16 -7.69 -12.86
CA ARG A 160 3.69 -6.73 -11.88
C ARG A 160 3.50 -7.15 -10.43
N LEU A 161 2.53 -8.05 -10.16
CA LEU A 161 2.31 -8.68 -8.85
C LEU A 161 3.18 -9.91 -8.64
N CYS A 162 3.94 -10.36 -9.64
CA CYS A 162 4.76 -11.55 -9.50
C CYS A 162 5.87 -11.30 -8.47
N ILE A 163 5.92 -12.19 -7.50
CA ILE A 163 6.96 -12.22 -6.47
C ILE A 163 8.27 -12.63 -7.13
N ASN A 164 9.29 -11.82 -6.96
CA ASN A 164 10.66 -12.18 -7.30
C ASN A 164 11.50 -12.15 -6.04
N ASP A 165 12.23 -13.24 -5.76
CA ASP A 165 13.21 -13.37 -4.67
C ASP A 165 12.72 -12.84 -3.31
N SER A 166 11.54 -13.28 -2.88
CA SER A 166 10.93 -12.88 -1.60
C SER A 166 10.48 -11.42 -1.51
N ASN A 167 10.32 -10.73 -2.63
CA ASN A 167 9.77 -9.37 -2.69
C ASN A 167 8.32 -9.38 -3.16
N ILE A 168 7.48 -8.57 -2.53
CA ILE A 168 6.05 -8.41 -2.85
C ILE A 168 5.86 -7.96 -4.30
N PHE A 169 6.74 -7.08 -4.79
CA PHE A 169 6.72 -6.58 -6.14
C PHE A 169 7.98 -6.96 -6.89
N ASN A 170 7.86 -7.24 -8.17
CA ASN A 170 8.99 -7.50 -9.05
C ASN A 170 9.93 -6.28 -9.07
N LYS A 171 11.20 -6.49 -8.70
CA LYS A 171 12.24 -5.45 -8.68
C LYS A 171 12.85 -5.18 -10.05
N ASP A 172 12.78 -6.14 -10.96
CA ASP A 172 13.46 -6.08 -12.25
C ASP A 172 12.78 -5.14 -13.24
N MET A 173 11.58 -4.65 -12.90
CA MET A 173 10.87 -3.65 -13.70
C MET A 173 11.30 -2.23 -13.31
N SER A 174 12.13 -1.60 -14.13
CA SER A 174 12.36 -0.16 -14.07
C SER A 174 11.00 0.56 -14.15
N ASN A 175 10.68 1.41 -13.18
CA ASN A 175 9.39 2.08 -13.04
C ASN A 175 8.18 1.17 -12.68
N GLY A 176 8.40 -0.01 -12.10
CA GLY A 176 7.36 -0.89 -11.59
C GLY A 176 6.75 -0.43 -10.25
N LEU A 177 5.87 -1.27 -9.67
CA LEU A 177 5.20 -0.97 -8.39
C LEU A 177 6.19 -0.75 -7.23
N SER A 178 7.31 -1.50 -7.21
CA SER A 178 8.37 -1.31 -6.21
C SER A 178 8.97 0.09 -6.28
N PHE A 179 9.22 0.60 -7.48
CA PHE A 179 9.75 1.95 -7.68
C PHE A 179 8.75 3.03 -7.25
N ILE A 180 7.46 2.85 -7.60
CA ILE A 180 6.40 3.78 -7.17
C ILE A 180 6.31 3.80 -5.64
N TYR A 181 6.43 2.62 -4.98
CA TYR A 181 6.41 2.55 -3.52
C TYR A 181 7.60 3.28 -2.87
N GLU A 182 8.80 3.19 -3.45
CA GLU A 182 9.96 3.96 -2.95
C GLU A 182 9.72 5.47 -3.04
N LYS A 183 9.08 5.94 -4.10
CA LYS A 183 8.70 7.35 -4.25
C LYS A 183 7.66 7.76 -3.22
N LEU A 184 6.62 6.94 -3.07
CA LEU A 184 5.59 7.06 -2.05
C LEU A 184 6.23 7.20 -0.65
N TYR A 185 7.14 6.31 -0.29
CA TYR A 185 7.78 6.31 1.02
C TYR A 185 8.59 7.61 1.26
N ARG A 186 9.35 8.05 0.25
CA ARG A 186 10.06 9.33 0.32
C ARG A 186 9.12 10.51 0.45
N HIS A 187 8.00 10.49 -0.28
CA HIS A 187 6.98 11.53 -0.20
C HIS A 187 6.30 11.55 1.18
N ARG A 188 5.94 10.39 1.73
CA ARG A 188 5.40 10.25 3.09
C ARG A 188 6.32 10.88 4.13
N ASN A 189 7.62 10.58 4.06
CA ASN A 189 8.59 11.15 4.98
C ASN A 189 8.69 12.67 4.85
N ARG A 190 8.65 13.21 3.64
CA ARG A 190 8.57 14.67 3.45
C ARG A 190 7.32 15.27 4.09
N CYS A 191 6.14 14.71 3.82
CA CYS A 191 4.88 15.20 4.39
C CYS A 191 4.85 15.11 5.93
N ALA A 192 5.38 14.03 6.50
CA ALA A 192 5.35 13.80 7.95
C ALA A 192 6.34 14.68 8.73
N HIS A 193 7.49 15.04 8.13
CA HIS A 193 8.58 15.73 8.83
C HIS A 193 8.73 17.20 8.47
N ASN A 194 8.02 17.69 7.44
CA ASN A 194 8.21 19.05 6.91
C ASN A 194 7.33 20.12 7.55
N LEU A 195 6.76 19.89 8.69
CA LEU A 195 5.93 20.92 9.37
C LEU A 195 6.69 22.21 9.72
N LEU A 196 8.04 22.18 9.77
CA LEU A 196 8.84 23.34 10.21
C LEU A 196 10.12 23.61 9.42
N SER A 197 10.53 22.74 8.50
CA SER A 197 11.82 22.91 7.79
C SER A 197 11.74 22.50 6.33
N TYR A 198 11.35 23.44 5.50
CA TYR A 198 11.37 23.33 4.04
C TYR A 198 12.76 22.95 3.48
N GLN A 199 13.83 23.26 4.21
CA GLN A 199 15.19 23.20 3.68
C GLN A 199 15.84 21.82 3.75
N GLN A 200 15.47 20.94 4.68
CA GLN A 200 16.18 19.66 4.89
C GLN A 200 15.73 18.54 3.95
N ASN A 201 14.54 18.62 3.36
CA ASN A 201 13.96 17.54 2.57
C ASN A 201 13.56 17.97 1.15
N LEU A 202 14.04 19.09 0.67
CA LEU A 202 13.84 19.49 -0.73
C LEU A 202 14.43 18.42 -1.67
N PRO A 203 13.72 18.03 -2.71
CA PRO A 203 14.29 17.17 -3.74
C PRO A 203 15.49 17.89 -4.37
N LYS A 204 16.57 17.15 -4.64
CA LYS A 204 17.72 17.71 -5.39
C LYS A 204 17.21 18.26 -6.73
N LEU A 205 17.77 19.38 -7.20
CA LEU A 205 17.35 20.02 -8.45
C LEU A 205 17.33 19.09 -9.67
N ASN A 206 18.22 18.09 -9.70
CA ASN A 206 18.21 17.08 -10.75
C ASN A 206 16.96 16.18 -10.76
N ILE A 207 16.24 16.08 -9.64
CA ILE A 207 14.97 15.34 -9.56
C ILE A 207 13.85 16.15 -10.22
N LEU A 208 13.92 17.48 -10.17
CA LEU A 208 12.97 18.36 -10.88
C LEU A 208 13.10 18.21 -12.40
N LEU A 209 14.30 17.91 -12.90
CA LEU A 209 14.56 17.67 -14.32
C LEU A 209 14.12 16.28 -14.80
N LYS A 210 14.11 15.28 -13.90
CA LYS A 210 13.65 13.91 -14.17
C LYS A 210 12.27 13.69 -13.57
N LYS A 211 11.28 14.38 -14.09
CA LYS A 211 9.90 14.18 -13.66
C LYS A 211 9.43 12.81 -14.12
N ASN A 212 9.31 11.89 -13.18
CA ASN A 212 8.63 10.62 -13.45
C ASN A 212 7.13 10.88 -13.37
N ASP A 213 6.43 10.64 -14.45
CA ASP A 213 4.99 10.90 -14.56
C ASP A 213 4.16 10.06 -13.58
N ARG A 214 4.73 8.97 -13.01
CA ARG A 214 4.09 8.13 -11.98
C ARG A 214 4.40 8.54 -10.53
N ASP A 215 5.06 9.67 -10.32
CA ASP A 215 5.38 10.23 -8.99
C ASP A 215 4.25 11.19 -8.55
N ASN A 216 3.07 10.67 -8.27
CA ASN A 216 1.90 11.45 -7.85
C ASN A 216 0.93 10.64 -6.97
N TYR A 217 -0.02 11.33 -6.32
CA TYR A 217 -0.96 10.76 -5.35
C TYR A 217 -1.83 9.62 -5.91
N PHE A 218 -2.24 9.66 -7.17
CA PHE A 218 -3.14 8.66 -7.76
C PHE A 218 -2.46 7.28 -7.83
N TYR A 219 -1.20 7.26 -8.25
CA TYR A 219 -0.39 6.02 -8.20
C TYR A 219 -0.12 5.58 -6.77
N TYR A 220 0.14 6.52 -5.85
CA TYR A 220 0.40 6.18 -4.45
C TYR A 220 -0.81 5.54 -3.79
N PHE A 221 -2.01 6.10 -3.99
CA PHE A 221 -3.25 5.50 -3.49
C PHE A 221 -3.50 4.12 -4.07
N THR A 222 -3.27 3.94 -5.37
CA THR A 222 -3.42 2.64 -6.03
C THR A 222 -2.47 1.60 -5.42
N VAL A 223 -1.18 1.93 -5.25
CA VAL A 223 -0.19 1.02 -4.68
C VAL A 223 -0.50 0.69 -3.21
N LEU A 224 -1.00 1.65 -2.43
CA LEU A 224 -1.43 1.39 -1.04
C LEU A 224 -2.62 0.42 -0.99
N ILE A 225 -3.58 0.56 -1.89
CA ILE A 225 -4.73 -0.35 -1.98
C ILE A 225 -4.27 -1.75 -2.39
N VAL A 226 -3.40 -1.87 -3.39
CA VAL A 226 -2.83 -3.16 -3.83
C VAL A 226 -2.11 -3.87 -2.67
N LEU A 227 -1.29 -3.14 -1.92
CA LEU A 227 -0.60 -3.69 -0.76
C LEU A 227 -1.58 -4.14 0.33
N ASP A 228 -2.61 -3.34 0.60
CA ASP A 228 -3.63 -3.67 1.58
C ASP A 228 -4.35 -4.98 1.20
N GLU A 229 -4.75 -5.12 -0.05
CA GLU A 229 -5.40 -6.34 -0.55
C GLU A 229 -4.49 -7.58 -0.44
N ILE A 230 -3.22 -7.46 -0.84
CA ILE A 230 -2.25 -8.56 -0.70
C ILE A 230 -2.18 -9.04 0.76
N PHE A 231 -2.00 -8.13 1.71
CA PHE A 231 -1.88 -8.51 3.11
C PHE A 231 -3.19 -9.04 3.69
N VAL A 232 -4.33 -8.48 3.31
CA VAL A 232 -5.65 -8.93 3.75
C VAL A 232 -5.94 -10.35 3.28
N ILE A 233 -5.71 -10.67 2.01
CA ILE A 233 -5.99 -12.01 1.48
C ILE A 233 -5.05 -13.07 2.06
N LEU A 234 -3.77 -12.74 2.24
CA LEU A 234 -2.80 -13.66 2.84
C LEU A 234 -3.11 -13.89 4.32
N TYR A 235 -3.44 -12.84 5.06
CA TYR A 235 -3.85 -12.98 6.46
C TYR A 235 -5.13 -13.81 6.59
N LYS A 236 -6.11 -13.60 5.71
CA LYS A 236 -7.33 -14.39 5.67
C LYS A 236 -7.04 -15.88 5.41
N LYS A 237 -6.22 -16.19 4.37
CA LYS A 237 -5.79 -17.56 4.08
C LYS A 237 -5.12 -18.20 5.30
N LEU A 238 -4.24 -17.49 5.97
CA LEU A 238 -3.55 -18.00 7.15
C LEU A 238 -4.52 -18.25 8.31
N THR A 239 -5.45 -17.33 8.58
CA THR A 239 -6.43 -17.51 9.66
C THR A 239 -7.37 -18.68 9.41
N ASP A 240 -7.78 -18.90 8.16
CA ASP A 240 -8.61 -20.04 7.78
C ASP A 240 -7.86 -21.38 8.00
N LEU A 241 -6.55 -21.43 7.69
CA LEU A 241 -5.72 -22.61 7.97
C LEU A 241 -5.55 -22.86 9.47
N LEU A 242 -5.34 -21.80 10.27
CA LEU A 242 -5.21 -21.90 11.73
C LEU A 242 -6.51 -22.42 12.38
N ILE A 243 -7.66 -22.00 11.90
CA ILE A 243 -8.96 -22.49 12.39
C ILE A 243 -9.14 -23.96 12.05
N ASN A 244 -8.85 -24.36 10.81
CA ASN A 244 -9.03 -25.72 10.33
C ASN A 244 -8.03 -26.72 10.94
N SER A 245 -6.87 -26.27 11.41
CA SER A 245 -5.84 -27.12 12.04
C SER A 245 -6.10 -27.42 13.52
N ASN A 246 -7.00 -26.67 14.16
CA ASN A 246 -7.36 -26.84 15.58
C ASN A 246 -8.58 -27.77 15.77
N TRP A 247 -9.01 -28.48 14.74
CA TRP A 247 -10.02 -29.55 14.75
C TRP A 247 -9.41 -30.85 14.23
#